data_ec3a6ae32a11234587570ddc61f20c17
#
_entry.id   ec3a6ae32a11234587570ddc61f20c17
#
_cell.length_a   1.000
_cell.length_b   1.000
_cell.length_c   1.000
_cell.angle_alpha   90.00
_cell.angle_beta   90.00
_cell.angle_gamma   90.00
#
_symmetry.space_group_name_H-M   'P 1'
#
loop_
_entity.id
_entity.type
_entity.pdbx_description
1 polymer ?
#
loop_
_entity_poly.entity_id
_entity_poly.type
_entity_poly.pdbx_seq_one_letter_code
_entity_poly.pdbx_strand_id
1 'polypeptide(L)'
;MSRAVLNAPWSDVALARWSEIGDKIVKLAEEFPQEKYDAQPTPEVRSFADQLRHIAFWNAHFCKAMRREDSDGSANELPREKYATKAKVLAALRKSFDDVKTELSNGGRELSDLDGLITYVGHNGEHYGQLVVYYRLNGLVPPASR
;
A
#
# COMPACT_ATOMS: atom_id res chain seq x y z
N MET A 1 26.18 16.48 12.14
CA MET A 1 25.33 16.09 11.01
C MET A 1 25.98 16.54 9.72
N SER A 2 26.25 15.61 8.83
CA SER A 2 26.88 15.94 7.54
C SER A 2 25.90 16.76 6.69
N ARG A 3 26.36 17.88 6.13
CA ARG A 3 25.61 18.79 5.26
C ARG A 3 25.01 18.07 4.03
N ALA A 4 25.54 16.91 3.67
CA ALA A 4 25.06 16.09 2.55
C ALA A 4 23.66 15.48 2.79
N VAL A 5 23.27 15.22 4.03
CA VAL A 5 21.94 14.69 4.37
C VAL A 5 20.84 15.75 4.23
N LEU A 6 21.20 17.04 4.38
CA LEU A 6 20.28 18.16 4.27
C LEU A 6 20.08 18.63 2.81
N ASN A 7 20.90 18.18 1.86
CA ASN A 7 20.83 18.59 0.47
C ASN A 7 20.14 17.57 -0.46
N ALA A 8 19.83 16.34 0.03
CA ALA A 8 19.02 15.41 -0.74
C ALA A 8 17.57 15.90 -0.75
N PRO A 9 16.90 16.00 -1.92
CA PRO A 9 15.49 16.32 -1.96
C PRO A 9 14.73 15.29 -1.10
N TRP A 10 13.87 15.74 -0.19
CA TRP A 10 13.09 14.82 0.63
C TRP A 10 12.28 13.84 -0.23
N SER A 11 11.93 14.23 -1.47
CA SER A 11 11.22 13.38 -2.44
C SER A 11 12.00 12.10 -2.80
N ASP A 12 13.33 12.12 -2.84
CA ASP A 12 14.14 10.92 -3.13
C ASP A 12 14.10 9.94 -1.95
N VAL A 13 14.19 10.46 -0.73
CA VAL A 13 14.01 9.64 0.49
C VAL A 13 12.60 9.08 0.57
N ALA A 14 11.61 9.90 0.25
CA ALA A 14 10.21 9.55 0.19
C ALA A 14 9.94 8.41 -0.79
N LEU A 15 10.46 8.52 -2.01
CA LEU A 15 10.34 7.51 -3.05
C LEU A 15 10.96 6.17 -2.61
N ALA A 16 12.12 6.21 -1.95
CA ALA A 16 12.78 5.01 -1.42
C ALA A 16 11.91 4.31 -0.36
N ARG A 17 11.35 5.04 0.59
CA ARG A 17 10.48 4.48 1.66
C ARG A 17 9.16 3.95 1.10
N TRP A 18 8.54 4.69 0.19
CA TRP A 18 7.32 4.23 -0.49
C TRP A 18 7.56 2.94 -1.27
N SER A 19 8.65 2.87 -2.03
CA SER A 19 9.03 1.68 -2.79
C SER A 19 9.28 0.48 -1.89
N GLU A 20 10.00 0.66 -0.79
CA GLU A 20 10.30 -0.42 0.16
C GLU A 20 9.03 -1.07 0.73
N ILE A 21 8.09 -0.26 1.24
CA ILE A 21 6.85 -0.81 1.81
C ILE A 21 5.95 -1.39 0.73
N GLY A 22 5.88 -0.77 -0.43
CA GLY A 22 5.10 -1.26 -1.56
C GLY A 22 5.58 -2.61 -2.06
N ASP A 23 6.89 -2.79 -2.23
CA ASP A 23 7.50 -4.04 -2.69
C ASP A 23 7.22 -5.19 -1.69
N LYS A 24 7.30 -4.92 -0.39
CA LYS A 24 6.96 -5.89 0.65
C LYS A 24 5.50 -6.33 0.59
N ILE A 25 4.56 -5.38 0.45
CA ILE A 25 3.12 -5.68 0.39
C ILE A 25 2.77 -6.41 -0.90
N VAL A 26 3.28 -5.96 -2.04
CA VAL A 26 3.05 -6.61 -3.33
C VAL A 26 3.55 -8.04 -3.30
N LYS A 27 4.73 -8.29 -2.73
CA LYS A 27 5.28 -9.64 -2.61
C LYS A 27 4.43 -10.55 -1.72
N LEU A 28 3.91 -10.04 -0.59
CA LEU A 28 2.94 -10.78 0.21
C LEU A 28 1.71 -11.16 -0.61
N ALA A 29 1.16 -10.20 -1.37
CA ALA A 29 -0.03 -10.43 -2.19
C ALA A 29 0.23 -11.45 -3.32
N GLU A 30 1.39 -11.40 -3.97
CA GLU A 30 1.78 -12.33 -5.03
C GLU A 30 1.88 -13.78 -4.53
N GLU A 31 2.55 -13.97 -3.42
CA GLU A 31 2.89 -15.30 -2.92
C GLU A 31 1.79 -15.94 -2.05
N PHE A 32 0.81 -15.16 -1.54
CA PHE A 32 -0.29 -15.73 -0.78
C PHE A 32 -1.18 -16.61 -1.68
N PRO A 33 -1.50 -17.85 -1.28
CA PRO A 33 -2.28 -18.77 -2.11
C PRO A 33 -3.63 -18.20 -2.50
N GLN A 34 -3.99 -18.33 -3.77
CA GLN A 34 -5.24 -17.77 -4.30
C GLN A 34 -6.48 -18.30 -3.58
N GLU A 35 -6.49 -19.59 -3.24
CA GLU A 35 -7.58 -20.24 -2.52
C GLU A 35 -7.75 -19.75 -1.06
N LYS A 36 -6.78 -19.00 -0.56
CA LYS A 36 -6.79 -18.40 0.79
C LYS A 36 -7.07 -16.89 0.80
N TYR A 37 -7.33 -16.29 -0.37
CA TYR A 37 -7.54 -14.83 -0.47
C TYR A 37 -8.75 -14.34 0.36
N ASP A 38 -9.74 -15.18 0.59
CA ASP A 38 -10.90 -14.86 1.44
C ASP A 38 -10.72 -15.27 2.91
N ALA A 39 -9.52 -15.71 3.30
CA ALA A 39 -9.23 -16.05 4.70
C ALA A 39 -9.41 -14.83 5.61
N GLN A 40 -10.13 -15.04 6.71
CA GLN A 40 -10.37 -14.06 7.77
C GLN A 40 -9.93 -14.65 9.12
N PRO A 41 -9.21 -13.90 9.96
CA PRO A 41 -8.91 -14.32 11.33
C PRO A 41 -10.17 -14.48 12.17
N THR A 42 -11.09 -13.52 12.10
CA THR A 42 -12.42 -13.54 12.71
C THR A 42 -13.43 -12.87 11.76
N PRO A 43 -14.75 -13.07 11.96
CA PRO A 43 -15.78 -12.46 11.11
C PRO A 43 -15.73 -10.91 11.05
N GLU A 44 -15.23 -10.26 12.10
CA GLU A 44 -15.17 -8.81 12.22
C GLU A 44 -13.94 -8.20 11.52
N VAL A 45 -12.96 -9.04 11.18
CA VAL A 45 -11.71 -8.61 10.53
C VAL A 45 -11.83 -8.80 9.03
N ARG A 46 -11.27 -7.87 8.25
CA ARG A 46 -11.20 -7.98 6.79
C ARG A 46 -10.59 -9.30 6.36
N SER A 47 -11.02 -9.84 5.22
CA SER A 47 -10.28 -10.91 4.56
C SER A 47 -8.92 -10.43 4.05
N PHE A 48 -8.02 -11.35 3.71
CA PHE A 48 -6.74 -11.01 3.09
C PHE A 48 -6.94 -10.12 1.85
N ALA A 49 -7.86 -10.50 0.96
CA ALA A 49 -8.18 -9.73 -0.23
C ALA A 49 -8.76 -8.34 0.10
N ASP A 50 -9.59 -8.22 1.14
CA ASP A 50 -10.16 -6.93 1.55
C ASP A 50 -9.09 -6.00 2.13
N GLN A 51 -8.10 -6.52 2.85
CA GLN A 51 -6.93 -5.75 3.27
C GLN A 51 -6.22 -5.13 2.06
N LEU A 52 -6.01 -5.90 0.99
CA LEU A 52 -5.36 -5.43 -0.23
C LEU A 52 -6.21 -4.40 -0.98
N ARG A 53 -7.54 -4.60 -1.05
CA ARG A 53 -8.48 -3.64 -1.65
C ARG A 53 -8.48 -2.32 -0.88
N HIS A 54 -8.41 -2.38 0.44
CA HIS A 54 -8.32 -1.22 1.32
C HIS A 54 -7.00 -0.45 1.09
N ILE A 55 -5.87 -1.14 1.05
CA ILE A 55 -4.57 -0.52 0.74
C ILE A 55 -4.60 0.18 -0.62
N ALA A 56 -5.05 -0.51 -1.67
CA ALA A 56 -5.11 0.05 -3.02
C ALA A 56 -6.03 1.28 -3.10
N PHE A 57 -7.17 1.25 -2.39
CA PHE A 57 -8.10 2.38 -2.32
C PHE A 57 -7.43 3.63 -1.71
N TRP A 58 -6.77 3.48 -0.57
CA TRP A 58 -6.16 4.63 0.12
C TRP A 58 -4.89 5.14 -0.57
N ASN A 59 -4.11 4.26 -1.20
CA ASN A 59 -3.01 4.69 -2.05
C ASN A 59 -3.50 5.54 -3.23
N ALA A 60 -4.60 5.15 -3.88
CA ALA A 60 -5.22 5.93 -4.96
C ALA A 60 -5.76 7.27 -4.44
N HIS A 61 -6.33 7.29 -3.24
CA HIS A 61 -6.78 8.51 -2.57
C HIS A 61 -5.61 9.47 -2.32
N PHE A 62 -4.49 8.98 -1.82
CA PHE A 62 -3.27 9.77 -1.64
C PHE A 62 -2.73 10.30 -2.96
N CYS A 63 -2.70 9.48 -4.01
CA CYS A 63 -2.28 9.91 -5.33
C CYS A 63 -3.11 11.10 -5.84
N LYS A 64 -4.44 11.04 -5.71
CA LYS A 64 -5.35 12.15 -6.05
C LYS A 64 -5.05 13.40 -5.22
N ALA A 65 -4.81 13.25 -3.93
CA ALA A 65 -4.45 14.39 -3.07
C ALA A 65 -3.17 15.09 -3.55
N MET A 66 -2.16 14.33 -3.97
CA MET A 66 -0.94 14.91 -4.57
C MET A 66 -1.19 15.63 -5.90
N ARG A 67 -2.22 15.22 -6.64
CA ARG A 67 -2.66 15.87 -7.89
C ARG A 67 -3.62 17.04 -7.64
N ARG A 68 -3.96 17.33 -6.38
CA ARG A 68 -4.96 18.34 -6.01
C ARG A 68 -6.35 18.03 -6.59
N GLU A 69 -6.67 16.74 -6.69
CA GLU A 69 -7.96 16.23 -7.12
C GLU A 69 -8.83 15.86 -5.91
N ASP A 70 -10.14 16.11 -6.01
CA ASP A 70 -11.10 15.66 -4.99
C ASP A 70 -11.23 14.14 -4.99
N SER A 71 -11.40 13.57 -3.81
CA SER A 71 -11.56 12.14 -3.62
C SER A 71 -12.47 11.84 -2.44
N ASP A 72 -13.45 10.97 -2.64
CA ASP A 72 -14.35 10.49 -1.59
C ASP A 72 -13.77 9.26 -0.91
N GLY A 73 -13.47 9.37 0.38
CA GLY A 73 -12.95 8.29 1.22
C GLY A 73 -14.01 7.37 1.83
N SER A 74 -15.32 7.64 1.61
CA SER A 74 -16.41 6.96 2.30
C SER A 74 -16.49 5.46 2.02
N ALA A 75 -16.11 5.03 0.80
CA ALA A 75 -16.10 3.61 0.43
C ALA A 75 -15.06 2.79 1.19
N ASN A 76 -13.94 3.42 1.58
CA ASN A 76 -12.89 2.83 2.41
C ASN A 76 -12.16 1.60 1.84
N GLU A 77 -12.62 1.04 0.75
CA GLU A 77 -12.00 -0.08 0.01
C GLU A 77 -12.53 -0.19 -1.41
N LEU A 78 -11.78 -0.83 -2.30
CA LEU A 78 -12.23 -1.08 -3.67
C LEU A 78 -13.41 -2.06 -3.69
N PRO A 79 -14.40 -1.89 -4.58
CA PRO A 79 -15.60 -2.74 -4.62
C PRO A 79 -15.26 -4.18 -4.99
N ARG A 80 -15.78 -5.14 -4.20
CA ARG A 80 -15.53 -6.58 -4.37
C ARG A 80 -15.92 -7.09 -5.75
N GLU A 81 -17.05 -6.66 -6.27
CA GLU A 81 -17.59 -7.14 -7.55
C GLU A 81 -16.64 -6.84 -8.71
N LYS A 82 -16.01 -5.66 -8.68
CA LYS A 82 -15.06 -5.22 -9.70
C LYS A 82 -13.68 -5.87 -9.54
N TYR A 83 -13.27 -6.12 -8.30
CA TYR A 83 -11.95 -6.66 -7.95
C TYR A 83 -12.09 -8.02 -7.25
N ALA A 84 -12.81 -8.95 -7.88
CA ALA A 84 -13.19 -10.22 -7.29
C ALA A 84 -12.09 -11.29 -7.32
N THR A 85 -11.10 -11.18 -8.20
CA THR A 85 -10.05 -12.21 -8.36
C THR A 85 -8.70 -11.73 -7.85
N LYS A 86 -7.83 -12.67 -7.46
CA LYS A 86 -6.44 -12.36 -7.10
C LYS A 86 -5.75 -11.51 -8.16
N ALA A 87 -5.90 -11.85 -9.44
CA ALA A 87 -5.28 -11.10 -10.54
C ALA A 87 -5.74 -9.64 -10.59
N LYS A 88 -7.04 -9.38 -10.40
CA LYS A 88 -7.59 -8.02 -10.40
C LYS A 88 -7.16 -7.23 -9.16
N VAL A 89 -7.17 -7.85 -8.00
CA VAL A 89 -6.69 -7.23 -6.74
C VAL A 89 -5.21 -6.87 -6.86
N LEU A 90 -4.39 -7.80 -7.34
CA LEU A 90 -2.95 -7.59 -7.48
C LEU A 90 -2.62 -6.50 -8.50
N ALA A 91 -3.31 -6.48 -9.63
CA ALA A 91 -3.16 -5.42 -10.64
C ALA A 91 -3.50 -4.04 -10.09
N ALA A 92 -4.62 -3.91 -9.35
CA ALA A 92 -5.03 -2.66 -8.72
C ALA A 92 -4.04 -2.22 -7.63
N LEU A 93 -3.55 -3.16 -6.83
CA LEU A 93 -2.55 -2.91 -5.79
C LEU A 93 -1.25 -2.37 -6.39
N ARG A 94 -0.69 -3.04 -7.39
CA ARG A 94 0.53 -2.59 -8.10
C ARG A 94 0.34 -1.21 -8.69
N LYS A 95 -0.77 -1.01 -9.43
CA LYS A 95 -1.08 0.29 -10.02
C LYS A 95 -1.12 1.39 -8.97
N SER A 96 -1.73 1.15 -7.82
CA SER A 96 -1.86 2.14 -6.75
C SER A 96 -0.49 2.58 -6.19
N PHE A 97 0.45 1.64 -6.04
CA PHE A 97 1.81 1.97 -5.62
C PHE A 97 2.60 2.71 -6.71
N ASP A 98 2.47 2.28 -7.98
CA ASP A 98 3.19 2.87 -9.11
C ASP A 98 2.70 4.29 -9.42
N ASP A 99 1.41 4.55 -9.32
CA ASP A 99 0.84 5.89 -9.50
C ASP A 99 1.42 6.88 -8.49
N VAL A 100 1.53 6.50 -7.22
CA VAL A 100 2.17 7.33 -6.17
C VAL A 100 3.66 7.53 -6.46
N LYS A 101 4.40 6.49 -6.89
CA LYS A 101 5.80 6.63 -7.30
C LYS A 101 5.96 7.66 -8.42
N THR A 102 5.08 7.63 -9.40
CA THR A 102 5.08 8.59 -10.51
C THR A 102 4.89 10.02 -10.00
N GLU A 103 3.92 10.24 -9.11
CA GLU A 103 3.69 11.57 -8.53
C GLU A 103 4.87 12.05 -7.68
N LEU A 104 5.46 11.17 -6.87
CA LEU A 104 6.65 11.51 -6.07
C LEU A 104 7.88 11.83 -6.93
N SER A 105 7.97 11.26 -8.13
CA SER A 105 9.05 11.51 -9.09
C SER A 105 8.84 12.79 -9.89
N ASN A 106 7.62 13.32 -9.94
CA ASN A 106 7.31 14.60 -10.55
C ASN A 106 7.77 15.74 -9.65
N GLY A 107 8.18 16.87 -10.24
CA GLY A 107 8.51 18.08 -9.47
C GLY A 107 7.30 18.73 -8.80
N GLY A 108 7.54 19.78 -8.01
CA GLY A 108 6.49 20.62 -7.45
C GLY A 108 5.77 20.02 -6.20
N ARG A 109 6.46 19.15 -5.48
CA ARG A 109 5.93 18.58 -4.20
C ARG A 109 5.98 19.60 -3.07
N GLU A 110 4.91 19.66 -2.29
CA GLU A 110 4.73 20.58 -1.17
C GLU A 110 4.87 19.87 0.19
N LEU A 111 4.89 20.62 1.27
CA LEU A 111 4.96 20.08 2.63
C LEU A 111 3.74 19.19 2.96
N SER A 112 2.57 19.50 2.42
CA SER A 112 1.37 18.67 2.54
C SER A 112 1.54 17.29 1.90
N ASP A 113 2.34 17.18 0.84
CA ASP A 113 2.66 15.89 0.21
C ASP A 113 3.58 15.05 1.11
N LEU A 114 4.50 15.69 1.83
CA LEU A 114 5.35 15.01 2.82
C LEU A 114 4.52 14.49 4.00
N ASP A 115 3.59 15.29 4.52
CA ASP A 115 2.67 14.85 5.58
C ASP A 115 1.83 13.66 5.13
N GLY A 116 1.26 13.74 3.92
CA GLY A 116 0.55 12.62 3.30
C GLY A 116 1.42 11.37 3.14
N LEU A 117 2.66 11.53 2.69
CA LEU A 117 3.60 10.41 2.57
C LEU A 117 3.86 9.72 3.90
N ILE A 118 4.16 10.47 4.94
CA ILE A 118 4.39 9.92 6.30
C ILE A 118 3.15 9.16 6.75
N THR A 119 1.98 9.74 6.57
CA THR A 119 0.69 9.12 6.92
C THR A 119 0.49 7.80 6.18
N TYR A 120 0.67 7.77 4.86
CA TYR A 120 0.38 6.59 4.05
C TYR A 120 1.47 5.53 4.07
N VAL A 121 2.73 5.89 4.29
CA VAL A 121 3.79 4.90 4.60
C VAL A 121 3.48 4.22 5.95
N GLY A 122 3.06 4.98 6.95
CA GLY A 122 2.61 4.44 8.24
C GLY A 122 1.41 3.50 8.09
N HIS A 123 0.35 3.94 7.40
CA HIS A 123 -0.84 3.16 7.10
C HIS A 123 -0.49 1.82 6.40
N ASN A 124 0.34 1.86 5.39
CA ASN A 124 0.80 0.66 4.70
C ASN A 124 1.65 -0.24 5.60
N GLY A 125 2.46 0.32 6.50
CA GLY A 125 3.23 -0.42 7.51
C GLY A 125 2.33 -1.17 8.50
N GLU A 126 1.25 -0.54 8.96
CA GLU A 126 0.25 -1.18 9.84
C GLU A 126 -0.41 -2.37 9.13
N HIS A 127 -0.85 -2.18 7.88
CA HIS A 127 -1.45 -3.25 7.09
C HIS A 127 -0.46 -4.36 6.72
N TYR A 128 0.80 -4.01 6.46
CA TYR A 128 1.85 -5.02 6.26
C TYR A 128 1.96 -5.95 7.48
N GLY A 129 1.99 -5.41 8.69
CA GLY A 129 2.01 -6.19 9.92
C GLY A 129 0.79 -7.11 10.04
N GLN A 130 -0.39 -6.62 9.71
CA GLN A 130 -1.62 -7.43 9.69
C GLN A 130 -1.53 -8.56 8.66
N LEU A 131 -1.10 -8.31 7.44
CA LEU A 131 -0.93 -9.32 6.37
C LEU A 131 0.05 -10.43 6.77
N VAL A 132 1.11 -10.11 7.51
CA VAL A 132 2.05 -11.09 8.09
C VAL A 132 1.32 -12.05 9.02
N VAL A 133 0.36 -11.58 9.80
CA VAL A 133 -0.46 -12.42 10.69
C VAL A 133 -1.30 -13.41 9.87
N TYR A 134 -1.89 -12.98 8.74
CA TYR A 134 -2.64 -13.90 7.85
C TYR A 134 -1.76 -15.04 7.35
N TYR A 135 -0.51 -14.76 6.98
CA TYR A 135 0.46 -15.80 6.61
C TYR A 135 0.62 -16.81 7.74
N ARG A 136 0.93 -16.35 8.95
CA ARG A 136 1.19 -17.22 10.12
C ARG A 136 -0.02 -18.05 10.51
N LEU A 137 -1.21 -17.45 10.51
CA LEU A 137 -2.46 -18.17 10.80
C LEU A 137 -2.79 -19.26 9.76
N ASN A 138 -2.27 -19.13 8.55
CA ASN A 138 -2.43 -20.13 7.49
C ASN A 138 -1.23 -21.08 7.35
N GLY A 139 -0.34 -21.12 8.35
CA GLY A 139 0.82 -22.01 8.37
C GLY A 139 1.91 -21.64 7.35
N LEU A 140 1.93 -20.39 6.86
CA LEU A 140 2.88 -19.92 5.86
C LEU A 140 3.97 -19.04 6.48
N VAL A 141 5.15 -19.06 5.89
CA VAL A 141 6.25 -18.16 6.25
C VAL A 141 6.18 -16.92 5.35
N PRO A 142 6.08 -15.71 5.92
CA PRO A 142 6.11 -14.48 5.12
C PRO A 142 7.40 -14.34 4.32
N PRO A 143 7.37 -13.76 3.09
CA PRO A 143 8.56 -13.63 2.26
C PRO A 143 9.77 -12.98 2.93
N ALA A 144 9.56 -11.93 3.72
CA ALA A 144 10.64 -11.23 4.44
C ALA A 144 11.23 -12.02 5.62
N SER A 145 10.67 -13.18 5.97
CA SER A 145 11.14 -14.06 7.06
C SER A 145 11.85 -15.32 6.57
N ARG A 146 12.19 -15.39 5.28
CA ARG A 146 12.90 -16.52 4.63
C ARG A 146 14.34 -16.16 4.32
#